data_4c6e0fe86af4fffaf3698c08b5ee362a
#
_entry.id   4c6e0fe86af4fffaf3698c08b5ee362a
#
_cell.length_a   1.000
_cell.length_b   1.000
_cell.length_c   1.000
_cell.angle_alpha   90.00
_cell.angle_beta   90.00
_cell.angle_gamma   90.00
#
_symmetry.space_group_name_H-M   'P 1'
#
loop_
_entity.id
_entity.type
_entity.pdbx_description
1 polymer ?
#
loop_
_entity_poly.entity_id
_entity_poly.type
_entity_poly.pdbx_seq_one_letter_code
_entity_poly.pdbx_strand_id
1 'polypeptide(L)'
;ERSLKSNISYIVSKSYGVYTDLSDLSCRNPDDYLCRDHYSRSTNIRNGILSQIKKELNNRPNPITRHYKSEKNHIPPWIITYNLPFGLSIKWYSILIEDDKTYICDQLLPIDSISLEHRKELLAKSLSLLKEYRNSMAHGNRLFVSNINTEIPKNLILTLFPTLTNSEEYDSGISKNGAYTLILLFSILLNEHYMIENMLQDLHTLFSPYRNTTISGKTIFEIFNLPNDLLERLQIQ
;
A
#
# COMPACT_ATOMS: atom_id res chain seq x y z
N GLU A 1 -5.07 -0.23 -2.60
CA GLU A 1 -4.63 0.28 -3.90
C GLU A 1 -5.50 1.45 -4.37
N ARG A 2 -6.82 1.29 -4.43
CA ARG A 2 -7.75 2.35 -4.89
C ARG A 2 -7.64 3.61 -4.04
N SER A 3 -7.66 3.48 -2.72
CA SER A 3 -7.57 4.62 -1.80
C SER A 3 -6.28 5.44 -2.01
N LEU A 4 -5.12 4.79 -2.17
CA LEU A 4 -3.87 5.48 -2.48
C LEU A 4 -3.98 6.25 -3.81
N LYS A 5 -4.47 5.60 -4.87
CA LYS A 5 -4.63 6.21 -6.20
C LYS A 5 -5.58 7.40 -6.17
N SER A 6 -6.70 7.31 -5.45
CA SER A 6 -7.66 8.40 -5.29
C SER A 6 -7.04 9.59 -4.56
N ASN A 7 -6.31 9.36 -3.47
CA ASN A 7 -5.67 10.43 -2.72
C ASN A 7 -4.54 11.11 -3.52
N ILE A 8 -3.71 10.34 -4.26
CA ILE A 8 -2.70 10.91 -5.16
C ILE A 8 -3.37 11.79 -6.22
N SER A 9 -4.43 11.26 -6.88
CA SER A 9 -5.10 12.01 -7.94
C SER A 9 -5.75 13.30 -7.42
N TYR A 10 -6.36 13.25 -6.25
CA TYR A 10 -6.98 14.41 -5.61
C TYR A 10 -5.93 15.49 -5.29
N ILE A 11 -4.86 15.13 -4.56
CA ILE A 11 -3.89 16.12 -4.12
C ILE A 11 -3.11 16.72 -5.30
N VAL A 12 -2.74 15.89 -6.28
CA VAL A 12 -2.04 16.36 -7.48
C VAL A 12 -2.92 17.29 -8.31
N SER A 13 -4.22 16.93 -8.51
CA SER A 13 -5.15 17.79 -9.23
C SER A 13 -5.39 19.12 -8.52
N LYS A 14 -5.51 19.09 -7.20
CA LYS A 14 -5.72 20.28 -6.38
C LYS A 14 -4.52 21.22 -6.41
N SER A 15 -3.31 20.69 -6.36
CA SER A 15 -2.08 21.47 -6.26
C SER A 15 -1.56 21.94 -7.61
N TYR A 16 -1.69 21.13 -8.67
CA TYR A 16 -1.00 21.35 -9.96
C TYR A 16 -1.93 21.28 -11.17
N GLY A 17 -3.24 21.16 -10.97
CA GLY A 17 -4.22 21.11 -12.06
C GLY A 17 -4.30 19.78 -12.77
N VAL A 18 -4.79 19.79 -14.01
CA VAL A 18 -5.20 18.58 -14.75
C VAL A 18 -4.50 18.39 -16.09
N TYR A 19 -3.61 19.31 -16.45
CA TYR A 19 -2.91 19.26 -17.72
C TYR A 19 -1.62 18.43 -17.62
N THR A 20 -1.38 17.57 -18.63
CA THR A 20 -0.09 16.92 -18.84
C THR A 20 0.17 16.72 -20.32
N ASP A 21 1.42 16.94 -20.73
CA ASP A 21 1.96 16.58 -22.04
C ASP A 21 2.76 15.29 -21.95
N LEU A 22 2.19 14.20 -22.44
CA LEU A 22 2.84 12.88 -22.42
C LEU A 22 4.06 12.77 -23.37
N SER A 23 4.26 13.73 -24.29
CA SER A 23 5.39 13.75 -25.20
C SER A 23 6.65 14.35 -24.54
N ASP A 24 6.48 15.25 -23.56
CA ASP A 24 7.58 15.83 -22.78
C ASP A 24 8.08 14.84 -21.71
N LEU A 25 8.93 13.90 -22.09
CA LEU A 25 9.56 12.96 -21.14
C LEU A 25 10.62 13.62 -20.25
N SER A 26 11.00 14.87 -20.52
CA SER A 26 11.91 15.64 -19.65
C SER A 26 11.22 16.18 -18.41
N CYS A 27 9.87 16.23 -18.42
CA CYS A 27 9.02 16.71 -17.33
C CYS A 27 9.42 18.11 -16.85
N ARG A 28 9.63 19.07 -17.79
CA ARG A 28 10.09 20.43 -17.48
C ARG A 28 9.02 21.50 -17.64
N ASN A 29 7.91 21.19 -18.32
CA ASN A 29 6.82 22.15 -18.51
C ASN A 29 6.17 22.47 -17.14
N PRO A 30 6.19 23.73 -16.66
CA PRO A 30 5.63 24.10 -15.37
C PRO A 30 4.10 23.99 -15.31
N ASP A 31 3.39 24.02 -16.46
CA ASP A 31 1.94 23.85 -16.52
C ASP A 31 1.51 22.38 -16.45
N ASP A 32 2.47 21.45 -16.58
CA ASP A 32 2.22 20.01 -16.50
C ASP A 32 2.26 19.55 -15.05
N TYR A 33 1.19 18.90 -14.56
CA TYR A 33 1.20 18.38 -13.19
C TYR A 33 2.26 17.27 -12.97
N LEU A 34 2.83 16.68 -14.03
CA LEU A 34 4.01 15.82 -13.95
C LEU A 34 5.32 16.59 -14.14
N CYS A 35 5.32 17.94 -13.99
CA CYS A 35 6.54 18.72 -13.96
C CYS A 35 7.41 18.33 -12.76
N ARG A 36 8.69 18.06 -13.00
CA ARG A 36 9.61 17.62 -11.94
C ARG A 36 9.73 18.61 -10.76
N ASP A 37 9.49 19.92 -11.01
CA ASP A 37 9.61 20.94 -9.98
C ASP A 37 8.44 20.99 -9.00
N HIS A 38 7.36 20.28 -9.30
CA HIS A 38 6.23 20.01 -8.40
C HIS A 38 6.50 18.91 -7.37
N TYR A 39 7.62 18.19 -7.48
CA TYR A 39 7.93 17.01 -6.68
C TYR A 39 9.22 17.18 -5.88
N SER A 40 9.37 16.37 -4.83
CA SER A 40 10.50 16.43 -3.91
C SER A 40 11.84 16.35 -4.64
N ARG A 41 12.73 17.32 -4.37
CA ARG A 41 14.09 17.37 -4.93
C ARG A 41 15.06 16.41 -4.23
N SER A 42 14.69 15.87 -3.09
CA SER A 42 15.54 14.98 -2.29
C SER A 42 15.75 13.59 -2.90
N THR A 43 15.01 13.25 -3.96
CA THR A 43 15.08 11.91 -4.58
C THR A 43 15.72 12.01 -5.97
N ASN A 44 16.91 11.43 -6.13
CA ASN A 44 17.61 11.33 -7.43
C ASN A 44 16.81 10.55 -8.50
N ILE A 45 15.83 9.74 -8.07
CA ILE A 45 15.00 8.90 -8.94
C ILE A 45 13.73 9.62 -9.45
N ARG A 46 13.42 10.82 -8.94
CA ARG A 46 12.20 11.57 -9.28
C ARG A 46 11.92 11.62 -10.78
N ASN A 47 12.90 12.11 -11.54
CA ASN A 47 12.75 12.30 -12.99
C ASN A 47 12.49 10.97 -13.72
N GLY A 48 13.15 9.90 -13.26
CA GLY A 48 12.93 8.54 -13.78
C GLY A 48 11.51 8.05 -13.54
N ILE A 49 10.94 8.31 -12.36
CA ILE A 49 9.57 7.93 -12.01
C ILE A 49 8.56 8.69 -12.87
N LEU A 50 8.69 10.02 -12.98
CA LEU A 50 7.80 10.85 -13.80
C LEU A 50 7.83 10.43 -15.28
N SER A 51 9.03 10.24 -15.83
CA SER A 51 9.19 9.73 -17.19
C SER A 51 8.58 8.33 -17.35
N GLN A 52 8.71 7.45 -16.35
CA GLN A 52 8.10 6.13 -16.36
C GLN A 52 6.56 6.20 -16.37
N ILE A 53 5.96 7.11 -15.60
CA ILE A 53 4.51 7.36 -15.63
C ILE A 53 4.05 7.74 -17.04
N LYS A 54 4.71 8.73 -17.67
CA LYS A 54 4.38 9.16 -19.04
C LYS A 54 4.55 8.04 -20.05
N LYS A 55 5.62 7.25 -19.95
CA LYS A 55 5.86 6.09 -20.83
C LYS A 55 4.78 5.01 -20.69
N GLU A 56 4.34 4.71 -19.46
CA GLU A 56 3.28 3.72 -19.23
C GLU A 56 1.98 4.13 -19.92
N LEU A 57 1.61 5.41 -19.82
CA LEU A 57 0.43 5.98 -20.46
C LEU A 57 0.53 6.03 -21.99
N ASN A 58 1.72 6.20 -22.53
CA ASN A 58 1.95 6.17 -23.97
C ASN A 58 1.92 4.75 -24.54
N ASN A 59 2.59 3.81 -23.87
CA ASN A 59 2.80 2.47 -24.38
C ASN A 59 1.62 1.52 -24.14
N ARG A 60 0.90 1.72 -23.02
CA ARG A 60 -0.18 0.82 -22.57
C ARG A 60 -1.42 1.59 -22.10
N PRO A 61 -1.97 2.50 -22.93
CA PRO A 61 -3.17 3.22 -22.54
C PRO A 61 -4.36 2.26 -22.48
N ASN A 62 -5.10 2.26 -21.35
CA ASN A 62 -6.39 1.60 -21.30
C ASN A 62 -7.43 2.34 -22.17
N PRO A 63 -8.62 1.79 -22.42
CA PRO A 63 -9.63 2.43 -23.27
C PRO A 63 -10.00 3.86 -22.83
N ILE A 64 -10.09 4.09 -21.53
CA ILE A 64 -10.44 5.40 -20.95
C ILE A 64 -9.30 6.40 -21.21
N THR A 65 -8.06 6.04 -20.91
CA THR A 65 -6.88 6.88 -21.17
C THR A 65 -6.75 7.22 -22.65
N ARG A 66 -7.03 6.24 -23.53
CA ARG A 66 -6.99 6.44 -24.98
C ARG A 66 -8.05 7.46 -25.41
N HIS A 67 -9.28 7.34 -24.93
CA HIS A 67 -10.35 8.29 -25.20
C HIS A 67 -9.99 9.72 -24.76
N TYR A 68 -9.48 9.88 -23.55
CA TYR A 68 -9.07 11.21 -23.08
C TYR A 68 -7.92 11.80 -23.91
N LYS A 69 -6.97 10.96 -24.33
CA LYS A 69 -5.87 11.38 -25.18
C LYS A 69 -6.33 11.84 -26.57
N SER A 70 -7.29 11.13 -27.20
CA SER A 70 -7.76 11.44 -28.56
C SER A 70 -8.82 12.53 -28.61
N GLU A 71 -9.78 12.51 -27.67
CA GLU A 71 -10.97 13.36 -27.76
C GLU A 71 -10.89 14.61 -26.86
N LYS A 72 -10.18 14.53 -25.74
CA LYS A 72 -10.16 15.61 -24.74
C LYS A 72 -8.86 16.40 -24.73
N ASN A 73 -7.84 15.94 -25.43
CA ASN A 73 -6.48 16.53 -25.49
C ASN A 73 -5.87 16.85 -24.11
N HIS A 74 -6.29 16.12 -23.07
CA HIS A 74 -5.71 16.17 -21.74
C HIS A 74 -6.03 14.89 -20.97
N ILE A 75 -5.19 14.52 -20.01
CA ILE A 75 -5.38 13.32 -19.20
C ILE A 75 -5.26 13.70 -17.73
N PRO A 76 -6.40 13.92 -17.04
CA PRO A 76 -6.40 14.29 -15.62
C PRO A 76 -5.76 13.23 -14.72
N PRO A 77 -5.23 13.61 -13.54
CA PRO A 77 -4.60 12.68 -12.60
C PRO A 77 -5.45 11.46 -12.23
N TRP A 78 -6.77 11.60 -12.10
CA TRP A 78 -7.65 10.45 -11.78
C TRP A 78 -7.78 9.44 -12.94
N ILE A 79 -7.58 9.86 -14.18
CA ILE A 79 -7.52 8.93 -15.33
C ILE A 79 -6.17 8.20 -15.35
N ILE A 80 -5.08 8.94 -15.08
CA ILE A 80 -3.74 8.35 -15.00
C ILE A 80 -3.66 7.28 -13.92
N THR A 81 -4.09 7.60 -12.70
CA THR A 81 -4.00 6.66 -11.58
C THR A 81 -4.76 5.37 -11.85
N TYR A 82 -5.84 5.42 -12.60
CA TYR A 82 -6.57 4.23 -13.01
C TYR A 82 -5.77 3.30 -13.95
N ASN A 83 -4.91 3.88 -14.78
CA ASN A 83 -4.06 3.14 -15.72
C ASN A 83 -2.76 2.61 -15.09
N LEU A 84 -2.26 3.24 -14.02
CA LEU A 84 -0.97 2.89 -13.45
C LEU A 84 -1.00 1.55 -12.68
N PRO A 85 0.05 0.72 -12.82
CA PRO A 85 0.28 -0.39 -11.91
C PRO A 85 0.46 0.10 -10.45
N PHE A 86 0.05 -0.72 -9.49
CA PHE A 86 0.14 -0.36 -8.06
C PHE A 86 1.56 0.04 -7.63
N GLY A 87 2.57 -0.70 -8.07
CA GLY A 87 3.97 -0.38 -7.76
C GLY A 87 4.41 0.98 -8.30
N LEU A 88 3.89 1.43 -9.44
CA LEU A 88 4.21 2.75 -9.97
C LEU A 88 3.45 3.86 -9.23
N SER A 89 2.24 3.58 -8.74
CA SER A 89 1.52 4.51 -7.86
C SER A 89 2.24 4.71 -6.51
N ILE A 90 2.82 3.65 -5.93
CA ILE A 90 3.66 3.75 -4.73
C ILE A 90 4.92 4.59 -5.00
N LYS A 91 5.56 4.38 -6.15
CA LYS A 91 6.71 5.22 -6.55
C LYS A 91 6.30 6.68 -6.73
N TRP A 92 5.12 6.94 -7.31
CA TRP A 92 4.61 8.29 -7.44
C TRP A 92 4.39 8.94 -6.07
N TYR A 93 3.73 8.25 -5.14
CA TYR A 93 3.61 8.68 -3.75
C TYR A 93 4.98 9.03 -3.12
N SER A 94 6.00 8.21 -3.35
CA SER A 94 7.32 8.37 -2.72
C SER A 94 8.03 9.68 -3.11
N ILE A 95 7.72 10.25 -4.27
CA ILE A 95 8.33 11.49 -4.78
C ILE A 95 7.49 12.75 -4.53
N LEU A 96 6.29 12.64 -3.95
CA LEU A 96 5.49 13.81 -3.58
C LEU A 96 6.26 14.70 -2.59
N ILE A 97 5.90 15.97 -2.54
CA ILE A 97 6.42 16.89 -1.50
C ILE A 97 5.89 16.49 -0.13
N GLU A 98 6.52 16.98 0.93
CA GLU A 98 6.19 16.53 2.30
C GLU A 98 4.76 16.85 2.72
N ASP A 99 4.22 18.00 2.32
CA ASP A 99 2.85 18.40 2.64
C ASP A 99 1.82 17.46 1.98
N ASP A 100 2.05 17.08 0.71
CA ASP A 100 1.19 16.15 -0.02
C ASP A 100 1.26 14.74 0.57
N LYS A 101 2.45 14.29 0.99
CA LYS A 101 2.62 13.01 1.70
C LYS A 101 1.91 13.01 3.04
N THR A 102 2.00 14.13 3.78
CA THR A 102 1.31 14.29 5.06
C THR A 102 -0.20 14.16 4.87
N TYR A 103 -0.76 14.89 3.90
CA TYR A 103 -2.17 14.79 3.57
C TYR A 103 -2.59 13.34 3.28
N ILE A 104 -1.87 12.63 2.41
CA ILE A 104 -2.20 11.24 2.06
C ILE A 104 -2.05 10.32 3.28
N CYS A 105 -1.03 10.54 4.09
CA CYS A 105 -0.81 9.78 5.32
C CYS A 105 -1.99 9.95 6.30
N ASP A 106 -2.46 11.17 6.50
CA ASP A 106 -3.61 11.47 7.37
C ASP A 106 -4.91 10.83 6.85
N GLN A 107 -5.08 10.72 5.53
CA GLN A 107 -6.25 10.06 4.94
C GLN A 107 -6.20 8.53 5.00
N LEU A 108 -5.03 7.92 4.92
CA LEU A 108 -4.87 6.46 4.84
C LEU A 108 -4.52 5.81 6.18
N LEU A 109 -3.94 6.57 7.10
CA LEU A 109 -3.46 6.09 8.39
C LEU A 109 -3.71 7.14 9.48
N PRO A 110 -4.97 7.41 9.85
CA PRO A 110 -5.36 8.41 10.84
C PRO A 110 -5.10 7.91 12.27
N ILE A 111 -3.83 7.69 12.62
CA ILE A 111 -3.40 7.18 13.92
C ILE A 111 -2.65 8.31 14.67
N ASP A 112 -3.09 8.62 15.90
CA ASP A 112 -2.48 9.66 16.73
C ASP A 112 -1.49 9.11 17.77
N SER A 113 -1.42 7.78 17.92
CA SER A 113 -0.56 7.13 18.92
C SER A 113 0.93 7.13 18.58
N ILE A 114 1.30 7.48 17.36
CA ILE A 114 2.69 7.59 16.90
C ILE A 114 2.92 8.92 16.16
N SER A 115 4.18 9.37 16.12
CA SER A 115 4.53 10.62 15.44
C SER A 115 4.24 10.59 13.94
N LEU A 116 4.07 11.75 13.32
CA LEU A 116 3.85 11.88 11.87
C LEU A 116 4.95 11.19 11.05
N GLU A 117 6.21 11.33 11.47
CA GLU A 117 7.33 10.67 10.78
C GLU A 117 7.21 9.14 10.83
N HIS A 118 6.87 8.60 12.00
CA HIS A 118 6.61 7.17 12.15
C HIS A 118 5.38 6.71 11.36
N ARG A 119 4.32 7.53 11.27
CA ARG A 119 3.15 7.22 10.42
C ARG A 119 3.53 7.15 8.94
N LYS A 120 4.32 8.11 8.44
CA LYS A 120 4.82 8.12 7.06
C LYS A 120 5.71 6.91 6.77
N GLU A 121 6.61 6.55 7.70
CA GLU A 121 7.44 5.35 7.58
C GLU A 121 6.58 4.09 7.54
N LEU A 122 5.64 3.95 8.47
CA LEU A 122 4.71 2.83 8.53
C LEU A 122 3.90 2.70 7.25
N LEU A 123 3.32 3.81 6.75
CA LEU A 123 2.56 3.80 5.50
C LEU A 123 3.41 3.36 4.31
N ALA A 124 4.63 3.90 4.17
CA ALA A 124 5.53 3.54 3.08
C ALA A 124 5.91 2.05 3.12
N LYS A 125 6.22 1.52 4.31
CA LYS A 125 6.53 0.09 4.51
C LYS A 125 5.31 -0.79 4.27
N SER A 126 4.13 -0.41 4.80
CA SER A 126 2.87 -1.12 4.58
C SER A 126 2.51 -1.21 3.09
N LEU A 127 2.60 -0.10 2.35
CA LEU A 127 2.34 -0.09 0.91
C LEU A 127 3.31 -1.01 0.15
N SER A 128 4.58 -1.03 0.54
CA SER A 128 5.59 -1.91 -0.08
C SER A 128 5.29 -3.39 0.20
N LEU A 129 4.97 -3.73 1.44
CA LEU A 129 4.60 -5.09 1.86
C LEU A 129 3.33 -5.56 1.14
N LEU A 130 2.28 -4.73 1.13
CA LEU A 130 1.03 -5.02 0.42
C LEU A 130 1.24 -5.25 -1.08
N LYS A 131 2.15 -4.48 -1.70
CA LYS A 131 2.52 -4.68 -3.12
C LYS A 131 3.17 -6.05 -3.33
N GLU A 132 4.09 -6.47 -2.46
CA GLU A 132 4.75 -7.78 -2.57
C GLU A 132 3.74 -8.92 -2.45
N TYR A 133 2.86 -8.88 -1.45
CA TYR A 133 1.78 -9.86 -1.28
C TYR A 133 0.82 -9.89 -2.47
N ARG A 134 0.33 -8.72 -2.90
CA ARG A 134 -0.58 -8.61 -4.05
C ARG A 134 0.06 -9.20 -5.31
N ASN A 135 1.33 -8.92 -5.55
CA ASN A 135 2.04 -9.46 -6.71
C ASN A 135 2.24 -10.98 -6.60
N SER A 136 2.63 -11.48 -5.42
CA SER A 136 2.77 -12.91 -5.19
C SER A 136 1.46 -13.66 -5.46
N MET A 137 0.34 -13.16 -4.94
CA MET A 137 -0.98 -13.75 -5.17
C MET A 137 -1.41 -13.64 -6.65
N ALA A 138 -1.14 -12.52 -7.31
CA ALA A 138 -1.48 -12.33 -8.72
C ALA A 138 -0.72 -13.29 -9.65
N HIS A 139 0.46 -13.78 -9.23
CA HIS A 139 1.22 -14.82 -9.94
C HIS A 139 0.86 -16.24 -9.51
N GLY A 140 -0.21 -16.44 -8.75
CA GLY A 140 -0.68 -17.75 -8.30
C GLY A 140 0.16 -18.38 -7.20
N ASN A 141 1.05 -17.63 -6.55
CA ASN A 141 1.82 -18.15 -5.43
C ASN A 141 0.94 -18.32 -4.19
N ARG A 142 1.27 -19.33 -3.40
CA ARG A 142 0.59 -19.56 -2.12
C ARG A 142 1.08 -18.56 -1.08
N LEU A 143 0.17 -17.98 -0.31
CA LEU A 143 0.45 -16.94 0.67
C LEU A 143 1.57 -17.34 1.66
N PHE A 144 1.52 -18.57 2.16
CA PHE A 144 2.44 -19.09 3.19
C PHE A 144 3.82 -19.53 2.67
N VAL A 145 4.03 -19.56 1.34
CA VAL A 145 5.34 -19.81 0.74
C VAL A 145 5.90 -18.57 0.03
N SER A 146 5.19 -17.44 0.12
CA SER A 146 5.63 -16.19 -0.49
C SER A 146 6.85 -15.64 0.23
N ASN A 147 7.93 -15.39 -0.51
CA ASN A 147 9.10 -14.73 0.04
C ASN A 147 8.87 -13.21 0.03
N ILE A 148 8.55 -12.65 1.18
CA ILE A 148 8.31 -11.24 1.40
C ILE A 148 9.55 -10.61 2.04
N ASN A 149 10.15 -9.63 1.36
CA ASN A 149 11.39 -9.00 1.83
C ASN A 149 11.14 -7.73 2.64
N THR A 150 10.01 -7.06 2.41
CA THR A 150 9.67 -5.85 3.16
C THR A 150 9.29 -6.21 4.59
N GLU A 151 9.96 -5.60 5.55
CA GLU A 151 9.70 -5.76 6.98
C GLU A 151 9.10 -4.47 7.55
N ILE A 152 8.11 -4.61 8.45
CA ILE A 152 7.60 -3.47 9.22
C ILE A 152 8.53 -3.26 10.43
N PRO A 153 8.93 -2.03 10.77
CA PRO A 153 9.82 -1.77 11.88
C PRO A 153 9.28 -2.31 13.21
N LYS A 154 10.14 -3.01 13.97
CA LYS A 154 9.80 -3.68 15.23
C LYS A 154 9.17 -2.73 16.25
N ASN A 155 9.77 -1.55 16.43
CA ASN A 155 9.28 -0.53 17.34
C ASN A 155 7.84 -0.09 16.99
N LEU A 156 7.50 0.04 15.71
CA LEU A 156 6.18 0.47 15.29
C LEU A 156 5.13 -0.62 15.53
N ILE A 157 5.43 -1.88 15.18
CA ILE A 157 4.52 -3.01 15.43
C ILE A 157 4.26 -3.18 16.93
N LEU A 158 5.28 -3.18 17.76
CA LEU A 158 5.12 -3.36 19.21
C LEU A 158 4.42 -2.18 19.89
N THR A 159 4.61 -0.96 19.37
CA THR A 159 3.91 0.23 19.91
C THR A 159 2.43 0.22 19.54
N LEU A 160 2.08 -0.19 18.32
CA LEU A 160 0.70 -0.16 17.83
C LEU A 160 -0.13 -1.35 18.32
N PHE A 161 0.49 -2.50 18.53
CA PHE A 161 -0.18 -3.75 18.85
C PHE A 161 0.40 -4.44 20.11
N PRO A 162 0.50 -3.74 21.26
CA PRO A 162 1.19 -4.25 22.43
C PRO A 162 0.53 -5.48 23.06
N THR A 163 -0.78 -5.69 22.79
CA THR A 163 -1.55 -6.84 23.28
C THR A 163 -1.67 -7.97 22.24
N LEU A 164 -1.41 -7.67 20.98
CA LEU A 164 -1.59 -8.61 19.85
C LEU A 164 -0.29 -9.25 19.39
N THR A 165 0.86 -8.70 19.77
CA THR A 165 2.18 -9.29 19.44
C THR A 165 3.23 -8.86 20.46
N ASN A 166 4.35 -9.59 20.45
CA ASN A 166 5.48 -9.34 21.34
C ASN A 166 6.83 -9.45 20.61
N SER A 167 7.93 -9.18 21.33
CA SER A 167 9.26 -9.19 20.76
C SER A 167 9.68 -10.56 20.23
N GLU A 168 9.31 -11.65 20.89
CA GLU A 168 9.68 -13.02 20.49
C GLU A 168 8.95 -13.41 19.18
N GLU A 169 7.67 -13.09 19.06
CA GLU A 169 6.89 -13.32 17.85
C GLU A 169 7.43 -12.52 16.67
N TYR A 170 7.84 -11.27 16.91
CA TYR A 170 8.47 -10.47 15.85
C TYR A 170 9.81 -11.12 15.41
N ASP A 171 10.67 -11.48 16.35
CA ASP A 171 11.99 -12.03 16.05
C ASP A 171 11.90 -13.42 15.38
N SER A 172 10.83 -14.19 15.68
CA SER A 172 10.51 -15.45 14.98
C SER A 172 9.89 -15.25 13.58
N GLY A 173 9.58 -14.01 13.20
CA GLY A 173 9.01 -13.65 11.89
C GLY A 173 7.49 -13.60 11.82
N ILE A 174 6.76 -13.93 12.90
CA ILE A 174 5.29 -13.99 12.92
C ILE A 174 4.68 -12.62 12.61
N SER A 175 5.08 -11.56 13.32
CA SER A 175 4.55 -10.19 13.13
C SER A 175 5.49 -9.25 12.38
N LYS A 176 6.52 -9.76 11.70
CA LYS A 176 7.54 -8.99 11.00
C LYS A 176 7.16 -8.66 9.55
N ASN A 177 6.82 -9.69 8.77
CA ASN A 177 6.45 -9.60 7.36
C ASN A 177 5.54 -10.76 6.89
N GLY A 178 5.07 -11.59 7.81
CA GLY A 178 4.22 -12.75 7.54
C GLY A 178 2.74 -12.41 7.33
N ALA A 179 1.92 -13.45 7.19
CA ALA A 179 0.46 -13.31 7.03
C ALA A 179 -0.18 -12.60 8.23
N TYR A 180 0.33 -12.83 9.43
CA TYR A 180 -0.15 -12.13 10.62
C TYR A 180 0.10 -10.61 10.55
N THR A 181 1.25 -10.20 10.01
CA THR A 181 1.55 -8.78 9.77
C THR A 181 0.52 -8.13 8.85
N LEU A 182 0.02 -8.85 7.82
CA LEU A 182 -1.07 -8.34 6.97
C LEU A 182 -2.35 -8.09 7.76
N ILE A 183 -2.73 -9.02 8.65
CA ILE A 183 -3.92 -8.88 9.49
C ILE A 183 -3.80 -7.62 10.36
N LEU A 184 -2.66 -7.45 11.05
CA LEU A 184 -2.37 -6.29 11.87
C LEU A 184 -2.41 -4.99 11.05
N LEU A 185 -1.82 -4.97 9.86
CA LEU A 185 -1.84 -3.77 9.00
C LEU A 185 -3.24 -3.47 8.47
N PHE A 186 -4.03 -4.46 8.12
CA PHE A 186 -5.41 -4.23 7.67
C PHE A 186 -6.26 -3.64 8.77
N SER A 187 -6.06 -4.01 10.04
CA SER A 187 -6.83 -3.44 11.16
C SER A 187 -6.62 -1.93 11.36
N ILE A 188 -5.51 -1.36 10.84
CA ILE A 188 -5.22 0.08 10.89
C ILE A 188 -5.36 0.81 9.56
N LEU A 189 -5.38 0.10 8.44
CA LEU A 189 -5.54 0.68 7.09
C LEU A 189 -6.98 0.66 6.58
N LEU A 190 -7.85 -0.12 7.20
CA LEU A 190 -9.28 -0.12 6.93
C LEU A 190 -9.93 0.94 7.83
N ASN A 191 -10.32 2.07 7.24
CA ASN A 191 -10.83 3.21 7.99
C ASN A 191 -12.27 3.02 8.50
N GLU A 192 -12.97 1.99 8.02
CA GLU A 192 -14.37 1.71 8.35
C GLU A 192 -14.44 0.53 9.33
N HIS A 193 -14.97 0.78 10.52
CA HIS A 193 -15.08 -0.22 11.59
C HIS A 193 -15.76 -1.51 11.14
N TYR A 194 -16.86 -1.41 10.39
CA TYR A 194 -17.57 -2.58 9.85
C TYR A 194 -16.69 -3.44 8.91
N MET A 195 -15.72 -2.83 8.20
CA MET A 195 -14.81 -3.59 7.33
C MET A 195 -13.81 -4.39 8.14
N ILE A 196 -13.37 -3.86 9.26
CA ILE A 196 -12.49 -4.55 10.21
C ILE A 196 -13.25 -5.72 10.84
N GLU A 197 -14.44 -5.47 11.35
CA GLU A 197 -15.30 -6.51 11.94
C GLU A 197 -15.58 -7.65 10.96
N ASN A 198 -15.98 -7.34 9.72
CA ASN A 198 -16.21 -8.34 8.69
C ASN A 198 -14.94 -9.15 8.39
N MET A 199 -13.79 -8.49 8.26
CA MET A 199 -12.51 -9.18 8.05
C MET A 199 -12.19 -10.13 9.20
N LEU A 200 -12.35 -9.69 10.45
CA LEU A 200 -12.09 -10.53 11.63
C LEU A 200 -13.05 -11.72 11.69
N GLN A 201 -14.34 -11.50 11.39
CA GLN A 201 -15.35 -12.55 11.33
C GLN A 201 -15.06 -13.57 10.21
N ASP A 202 -14.65 -13.09 9.04
CA ASP A 202 -14.27 -13.96 7.91
C ASP A 202 -13.04 -14.81 8.27
N LEU A 203 -12.02 -14.23 8.90
CA LEU A 203 -10.85 -14.95 9.36
C LEU A 203 -11.21 -15.99 10.43
N HIS A 204 -12.04 -15.62 11.39
CA HIS A 204 -12.52 -16.55 12.41
C HIS A 204 -13.28 -17.72 11.78
N THR A 205 -14.20 -17.45 10.86
CA THR A 205 -14.96 -18.46 10.13
C THR A 205 -14.07 -19.38 9.30
N LEU A 206 -13.03 -18.79 8.67
CA LEU A 206 -12.07 -19.54 7.86
C LEU A 206 -11.21 -20.50 8.69
N PHE A 207 -10.68 -20.04 9.82
CA PHE A 207 -9.70 -20.81 10.61
C PHE A 207 -10.34 -21.72 11.67
N SER A 208 -11.52 -21.40 12.19
CA SER A 208 -12.20 -22.12 13.27
C SER A 208 -12.38 -23.62 12.99
N PRO A 209 -12.81 -24.07 11.78
CA PRO A 209 -12.96 -25.50 11.50
C PRO A 209 -11.64 -26.29 11.52
N TYR A 210 -10.51 -25.61 11.36
CA TYR A 210 -9.17 -26.20 11.26
C TYR A 210 -8.35 -26.04 12.53
N ARG A 211 -8.94 -25.51 13.62
CA ARG A 211 -8.22 -25.19 14.87
C ARG A 211 -7.38 -26.36 15.39
N ASN A 212 -7.91 -27.60 15.30
CA ASN A 212 -7.26 -28.81 15.79
C ASN A 212 -6.69 -29.69 14.66
N THR A 213 -6.63 -29.15 13.43
CA THR A 213 -6.14 -29.92 12.27
C THR A 213 -4.62 -29.79 12.19
N THR A 214 -3.96 -30.95 12.01
CA THR A 214 -2.53 -31.02 11.76
C THR A 214 -2.25 -31.65 10.41
N ILE A 215 -1.27 -31.09 9.68
CA ILE A 215 -0.77 -31.61 8.42
C ILE A 215 0.75 -31.85 8.58
N SER A 216 1.19 -33.09 8.43
CA SER A 216 2.59 -33.47 8.64
C SER A 216 3.14 -33.03 10.01
N GLY A 217 2.31 -33.12 11.07
CA GLY A 217 2.67 -32.77 12.43
C GLY A 217 2.70 -31.29 12.77
N LYS A 218 2.28 -30.41 11.83
CA LYS A 218 2.15 -28.97 12.04
C LYS A 218 0.71 -28.53 12.03
N THR A 219 0.35 -27.61 12.92
CA THR A 219 -0.96 -26.97 12.90
C THR A 219 -1.11 -26.07 11.68
N ILE A 220 -2.36 -25.72 11.33
CA ILE A 220 -2.61 -24.76 10.25
C ILE A 220 -1.98 -23.38 10.56
N PHE A 221 -1.96 -22.97 11.83
CA PHE A 221 -1.36 -21.73 12.28
C PHE A 221 0.15 -21.72 12.07
N GLU A 222 0.85 -22.81 12.43
CA GLU A 222 2.29 -22.97 12.16
C GLU A 222 2.62 -22.96 10.65
N ILE A 223 1.76 -23.58 9.82
CA ILE A 223 1.95 -23.60 8.36
C ILE A 223 1.84 -22.19 7.77
N PHE A 224 0.92 -21.38 8.28
CA PHE A 224 0.71 -20.01 7.82
C PHE A 224 1.57 -18.96 8.56
N ASN A 225 2.41 -19.42 9.50
CA ASN A 225 3.20 -18.55 10.38
C ASN A 225 2.30 -17.53 11.12
N LEU A 226 1.24 -18.05 11.74
CA LEU A 226 0.27 -17.31 12.53
C LEU A 226 0.42 -17.66 14.00
N PRO A 227 0.03 -16.79 14.95
CA PRO A 227 -0.05 -17.15 16.36
C PRO A 227 -1.02 -18.32 16.58
N ASN A 228 -0.68 -19.26 17.47
CA ASN A 228 -1.55 -20.40 17.77
C ASN A 228 -2.88 -19.98 18.44
N ASP A 229 -2.88 -18.85 19.12
CA ASP A 229 -4.03 -18.22 19.77
C ASP A 229 -4.68 -17.11 18.89
N LEU A 230 -4.49 -17.17 17.56
CA LEU A 230 -5.04 -16.19 16.63
C LEU A 230 -6.53 -15.96 16.82
N LEU A 231 -7.31 -17.06 16.98
CA LEU A 231 -8.77 -16.96 17.10
C LEU A 231 -9.22 -16.23 18.35
N GLU A 232 -8.48 -16.36 19.44
CA GLU A 232 -8.68 -15.63 20.69
C GLU A 232 -8.35 -14.17 20.52
N ARG A 233 -7.23 -13.83 19.85
CA ARG A 233 -6.82 -12.46 19.57
C ARG A 233 -7.80 -11.72 18.66
N LEU A 234 -8.45 -12.41 17.72
CA LEU A 234 -9.46 -11.82 16.83
C LEU A 234 -10.79 -11.47 17.56
N GLN A 235 -11.03 -11.97 18.77
CA GLN A 235 -12.24 -11.69 19.56
C GLN A 235 -12.08 -10.52 20.52
N ILE A 236 -10.86 -10.02 20.73
CA ILE A 236 -10.53 -8.98 21.74
C ILE A 236 -10.73 -7.57 21.20
N GLN A 237 -11.03 -7.39 19.94
CA GLN A 237 -11.30 -6.11 19.31
C GLN A 237 -12.80 -5.88 19.18
#